data_2a5917ec7de319c1e697da9f425104bf
#
_entry.id   2a5917ec7de319c1e697da9f425104bf
#
_cell.length_a   1.000
_cell.length_b   1.000
_cell.length_c   1.000
_cell.angle_alpha   90.00
_cell.angle_beta   90.00
_cell.angle_gamma   90.00
#
_symmetry.space_group_name_H-M   'P 1'
#
loop_
_entity.id
_entity.type
_entity.pdbx_description
1 polymer ?
#
loop_
_entity_poly.entity_id
_entity_poly.type
_entity_poly.pdbx_seq_one_letter_code
_entity_poly.pdbx_strand_id
1 'polypeptide(L)'
;MSAGFDLDRYLTDGVESIVKDALAASLKNPKETAFLLSYALASKRAASAREKFAAEGKHIPSFLIASITNRCNLHCAGCYARANSLCDDADTAQLLTDEDWCRIFDEAAQIGVSFCLLAGGEPMLRRGVLECAAKRREILFPVFTNGTLLSENMLELIDQNRNLVPIVSIEGDERQTDARRGAGTYQKLTANMERMHEKGILFGASVTLTTENIQTVTGDAFLSMLRALGAKVAFFVDYVPADAGTETLAPGDAERDFLARRLDELRKEPDSMIYVSFPGDEQFSDGCLAAGRGFFHINPTGGAEPCPFSPVSDTNLKHTSLLAALDSPLFSRLRASELLSGHHTGACALFGKDEELAAMCGK
;
A
#
# COMPACT_ATOMS: atom_id res chain seq x y z
N MET A 1 34.04 -3.72 8.83
CA MET A 1 32.68 -4.08 9.27
C MET A 1 31.87 -2.82 9.10
N SER A 2 31.10 -2.70 8.01
CA SER A 2 30.11 -1.60 7.87
C SER A 2 29.11 -1.79 9.01
N ALA A 3 28.77 -0.70 9.71
CA ALA A 3 27.63 -0.69 10.63
C ALA A 3 26.45 -1.20 9.83
N GLY A 4 25.87 -2.33 10.24
CA GLY A 4 24.78 -2.98 9.52
C GLY A 4 23.64 -2.01 9.33
N PHE A 5 23.04 -1.98 8.15
CA PHE A 5 21.83 -1.21 7.86
C PHE A 5 20.70 -1.66 8.79
N ASP A 6 20.13 -0.74 9.54
CA ASP A 6 19.02 -0.99 10.46
C ASP A 6 17.70 -0.70 9.75
N LEU A 7 17.10 -1.74 9.17
CA LEU A 7 15.86 -1.66 8.41
C LEU A 7 14.68 -1.20 9.28
N ASP A 8 14.57 -1.67 10.51
CA ASP A 8 13.47 -1.30 11.42
C ASP A 8 13.51 0.18 11.76
N ARG A 9 14.70 0.71 12.00
CA ARG A 9 14.90 2.13 12.22
C ARG A 9 14.59 2.94 10.96
N TYR A 10 15.07 2.50 9.80
CA TYR A 10 14.79 3.17 8.53
C TYR A 10 13.28 3.27 8.24
N LEU A 11 12.53 2.17 8.42
CA LEU A 11 11.08 2.14 8.22
C LEU A 11 10.34 2.98 9.28
N THR A 12 10.80 2.96 10.53
CA THR A 12 10.22 3.76 11.61
C THR A 12 10.43 5.26 11.36
N ASP A 13 11.66 5.66 11.02
CA ASP A 13 12.00 7.04 10.68
C ASP A 13 11.21 7.53 9.45
N GLY A 14 11.01 6.66 8.45
CA GLY A 14 10.19 6.94 7.27
C GLY A 14 8.72 7.21 7.63
N VAL A 15 8.10 6.37 8.46
CA VAL A 15 6.73 6.59 8.95
C VAL A 15 6.64 7.86 9.80
N GLU A 16 7.60 8.12 10.68
CA GLU A 16 7.64 9.34 11.49
C GLU A 16 7.76 10.60 10.64
N SER A 17 8.55 10.56 9.55
CA SER A 17 8.65 11.67 8.59
C SER A 17 7.31 11.92 7.89
N ILE A 18 6.67 10.87 7.37
CA ILE A 18 5.34 10.97 6.73
C ILE A 18 4.31 11.58 7.70
N VAL A 19 4.29 11.13 8.96
CA VAL A 19 3.36 11.66 9.97
C VAL A 19 3.66 13.13 10.29
N LYS A 20 4.93 13.53 10.35
CA LYS A 20 5.34 14.93 10.58
C LYS A 20 4.90 15.83 9.43
N ASP A 21 5.09 15.38 8.19
CA ASP A 21 4.70 16.13 7.00
C ASP A 21 3.17 16.22 6.88
N ALA A 22 2.45 15.13 7.18
CA ALA A 22 1.00 15.11 7.27
C ALA A 22 0.48 16.07 8.36
N LEU A 23 1.12 16.11 9.54
CA LEU A 23 0.80 17.06 10.60
C LEU A 23 0.95 18.50 10.13
N ALA A 24 2.08 18.85 9.48
CA ALA A 24 2.31 20.18 8.94
C ALA A 24 1.24 20.57 7.91
N ALA A 25 0.85 19.62 7.04
CA ALA A 25 -0.18 19.82 6.03
C ALA A 25 -1.61 19.91 6.60
N SER A 26 -1.85 19.41 7.82
CA SER A 26 -3.19 19.28 8.42
C SER A 26 -3.52 20.31 9.50
N LEU A 27 -2.61 21.23 9.80
CA LEU A 27 -2.75 22.22 10.89
C LEU A 27 -4.05 23.06 10.84
N LYS A 28 -4.67 23.17 9.65
CA LYS A 28 -5.95 23.86 9.46
C LYS A 28 -7.18 23.01 9.79
N ASN A 29 -7.00 21.68 9.99
CA ASN A 29 -8.09 20.76 10.32
C ASN A 29 -7.91 20.17 11.72
N PRO A 30 -8.70 20.60 12.73
CA PRO A 30 -8.55 20.15 14.11
C PRO A 30 -8.73 18.64 14.30
N LYS A 31 -9.65 17.99 13.57
CA LYS A 31 -9.88 16.55 13.67
C LYS A 31 -8.66 15.76 13.17
N GLU A 32 -8.11 16.19 12.04
CA GLU A 32 -6.93 15.57 11.43
C GLU A 32 -5.70 15.72 12.32
N THR A 33 -5.46 16.95 12.78
CA THR A 33 -4.35 17.25 13.70
C THR A 33 -4.43 16.42 14.98
N ALA A 34 -5.61 16.32 15.59
CA ALA A 34 -5.83 15.53 16.81
C ALA A 34 -5.58 14.04 16.56
N PHE A 35 -6.05 13.51 15.41
CA PHE A 35 -5.76 12.13 15.03
C PHE A 35 -4.26 11.90 14.85
N LEU A 36 -3.58 12.72 14.04
CA LEU A 36 -2.15 12.53 13.74
C LEU A 36 -1.26 12.64 14.98
N LEU A 37 -1.60 13.52 15.93
CA LEU A 37 -0.90 13.59 17.21
C LEU A 37 -1.09 12.30 18.04
N SER A 38 -2.31 11.77 18.09
CA SER A 38 -2.58 10.51 18.81
C SER A 38 -1.90 9.33 18.14
N TYR A 39 -1.90 9.31 16.80
CA TYR A 39 -1.24 8.28 15.99
C TYR A 39 0.29 8.31 16.15
N ALA A 40 0.91 9.49 16.19
CA ALA A 40 2.35 9.61 16.44
C ALA A 40 2.76 8.95 17.76
N LEU A 41 1.94 9.10 18.82
CA LEU A 41 2.17 8.43 20.09
C LEU A 41 1.95 6.90 20.00
N ALA A 42 0.94 6.48 19.25
CA ALA A 42 0.64 5.07 19.04
C ALA A 42 1.76 4.39 18.23
N SER A 43 2.26 5.03 17.18
CA SER A 43 3.38 4.54 16.36
C SER A 43 4.65 4.31 17.18
N LYS A 44 4.98 5.22 18.12
CA LYS A 44 6.10 5.02 19.06
C LYS A 44 5.91 3.81 19.97
N ARG A 45 4.69 3.59 20.47
CA ARG A 45 4.38 2.39 21.27
C ARG A 45 4.49 1.12 20.42
N ALA A 46 4.04 1.16 19.17
CA ALA A 46 4.18 0.06 18.23
C ALA A 46 5.65 -0.27 17.97
N ALA A 47 6.51 0.73 17.75
CA ALA A 47 7.96 0.55 17.61
C ALA A 47 8.55 -0.14 18.85
N SER A 48 8.22 0.33 20.07
CA SER A 48 8.69 -0.31 21.31
C SER A 48 8.17 -1.73 21.49
N ALA A 49 6.98 -2.06 20.96
CA ALA A 49 6.49 -3.44 20.96
C ALA A 49 7.33 -4.33 20.03
N ARG A 50 7.66 -3.85 18.80
CA ARG A 50 8.53 -4.57 17.86
C ARG A 50 9.93 -4.79 18.43
N GLU A 51 10.52 -3.79 19.10
CA GLU A 51 11.82 -3.94 19.79
C GLU A 51 11.83 -5.08 20.83
N LYS A 52 10.73 -5.29 21.56
CA LYS A 52 10.60 -6.41 22.49
C LYS A 52 10.62 -7.76 21.77
N PHE A 53 9.86 -7.87 20.67
CA PHE A 53 9.90 -9.09 19.84
C PHE A 53 11.28 -9.31 19.23
N ALA A 54 11.96 -8.25 18.79
CA ALA A 54 13.32 -8.34 18.26
C ALA A 54 14.31 -8.84 19.31
N ALA A 55 14.17 -8.44 20.57
CA ALA A 55 14.97 -8.96 21.69
C ALA A 55 14.72 -10.46 21.96
N GLU A 56 13.57 -10.99 21.56
CA GLU A 56 13.22 -12.42 21.58
C GLU A 56 13.63 -13.15 20.28
N GLY A 57 14.32 -12.47 19.36
CA GLY A 57 14.74 -13.03 18.07
C GLY A 57 13.64 -13.10 17.01
N LYS A 58 12.52 -12.40 17.22
CA LYS A 58 11.38 -12.34 16.29
C LYS A 58 11.35 -11.00 15.58
N HIS A 59 11.37 -11.03 14.26
CA HIS A 59 11.22 -9.82 13.45
C HIS A 59 9.75 -9.56 13.11
N ILE A 60 9.24 -8.40 13.48
CA ILE A 60 7.86 -7.95 13.19
C ILE A 60 7.94 -6.79 12.20
N PRO A 61 7.35 -6.89 11.01
CA PRO A 61 7.33 -5.79 10.05
C PRO A 61 6.49 -4.62 10.58
N SER A 62 6.88 -3.38 10.22
CA SER A 62 6.17 -2.19 10.64
C SER A 62 4.83 -1.99 9.92
N PHE A 63 4.65 -2.60 8.73
CA PHE A 63 3.43 -2.49 7.97
C PHE A 63 2.98 -3.82 7.32
N LEU A 64 1.74 -3.84 6.88
CA LEU A 64 1.11 -4.94 6.15
C LEU A 64 0.44 -4.41 4.89
N ILE A 65 0.26 -5.30 3.91
CA ILE A 65 -0.64 -5.08 2.77
C ILE A 65 -1.75 -6.12 2.87
N ALA A 66 -3.00 -5.69 2.84
CA ALA A 66 -4.17 -6.54 2.98
C ALA A 66 -5.13 -6.36 1.81
N SER A 67 -5.26 -7.38 0.96
CA SER A 67 -6.30 -7.45 -0.06
C SER A 67 -7.58 -7.97 0.58
N ILE A 68 -8.49 -7.06 0.98
CA ILE A 68 -9.67 -7.42 1.78
C ILE A 68 -10.83 -8.00 0.97
N THR A 69 -10.74 -7.97 -0.35
CA THR A 69 -11.74 -8.51 -1.27
C THR A 69 -11.13 -8.89 -2.62
N ASN A 70 -11.73 -9.87 -3.28
CA ASN A 70 -11.45 -10.23 -4.67
C ASN A 70 -12.48 -9.63 -5.65
N ARG A 71 -13.46 -8.85 -5.18
CA ARG A 71 -14.46 -8.19 -6.03
C ARG A 71 -14.08 -6.77 -6.36
N CYS A 72 -14.35 -6.35 -7.60
CA CYS A 72 -14.18 -4.98 -8.05
C CYS A 72 -15.30 -4.57 -9.01
N ASN A 73 -15.78 -3.36 -8.87
CA ASN A 73 -16.78 -2.77 -9.76
C ASN A 73 -16.19 -2.19 -11.05
N LEU A 74 -14.87 -2.27 -11.26
CA LEU A 74 -14.17 -1.86 -12.48
C LEU A 74 -13.34 -3.01 -13.07
N HIS A 75 -13.07 -2.91 -14.39
CA HIS A 75 -12.24 -3.84 -15.16
C HIS A 75 -11.09 -3.08 -15.84
N CYS A 76 -10.17 -2.55 -15.01
CA CYS A 76 -9.07 -1.72 -15.50
C CYS A 76 -8.12 -2.51 -16.38
N ALA A 77 -7.64 -1.89 -17.47
CA ALA A 77 -6.62 -2.48 -18.33
C ALA A 77 -5.30 -2.69 -17.55
N GLY A 78 -4.68 -3.85 -17.69
CA GLY A 78 -3.44 -4.20 -16.99
C GLY A 78 -3.59 -4.24 -15.46
N CYS A 79 -4.73 -4.67 -14.95
CA CYS A 79 -4.93 -4.85 -13.52
C CYS A 79 -4.24 -6.14 -13.05
N TYR A 80 -3.16 -6.02 -12.26
CA TYR A 80 -2.40 -7.16 -11.75
C TYR A 80 -3.26 -8.15 -10.95
N ALA A 81 -4.24 -7.65 -10.19
CA ALA A 81 -5.08 -8.51 -9.38
C ALA A 81 -6.00 -9.40 -10.25
N ARG A 82 -6.45 -8.90 -11.41
CA ARG A 82 -7.20 -9.72 -12.38
C ARG A 82 -6.29 -10.67 -13.16
N ALA A 83 -5.15 -10.18 -13.62
CA ALA A 83 -4.19 -11.00 -14.35
C ALA A 83 -3.69 -12.19 -13.51
N ASN A 84 -3.46 -11.99 -12.22
CA ASN A 84 -3.06 -13.04 -11.27
C ASN A 84 -4.24 -13.83 -10.66
N SER A 85 -5.45 -13.70 -11.22
CA SER A 85 -6.66 -14.35 -10.70
C SER A 85 -6.98 -14.06 -9.22
N LEU A 86 -6.44 -12.97 -8.69
CA LEU A 86 -6.70 -12.50 -7.32
C LEU A 86 -7.99 -11.67 -7.24
N CYS A 87 -8.53 -11.25 -8.38
CA CYS A 87 -9.78 -10.52 -8.49
C CYS A 87 -10.74 -11.31 -9.37
N ASP A 88 -11.65 -12.03 -8.74
CA ASP A 88 -12.74 -12.78 -9.36
C ASP A 88 -14.08 -12.27 -8.84
N ASP A 89 -14.92 -11.78 -9.74
CA ASP A 89 -16.24 -11.23 -9.39
C ASP A 89 -17.27 -12.34 -9.06
N ALA A 90 -16.98 -13.60 -9.39
CA ALA A 90 -17.92 -14.70 -9.32
C ALA A 90 -17.88 -15.47 -7.99
N ASP A 91 -16.72 -15.63 -7.35
CA ASP A 91 -16.60 -16.50 -6.18
C ASP A 91 -16.20 -15.73 -4.91
N THR A 92 -17.06 -15.79 -3.89
CA THR A 92 -16.81 -15.24 -2.54
C THR A 92 -16.82 -16.32 -1.46
N ALA A 93 -17.01 -17.58 -1.80
CA ALA A 93 -17.26 -18.67 -0.84
C ALA A 93 -16.07 -18.93 0.10
N GLN A 94 -14.86 -18.50 -0.27
CA GLN A 94 -13.64 -18.73 0.50
C GLN A 94 -13.06 -17.48 1.15
N LEU A 95 -13.67 -16.31 1.00
CA LEU A 95 -13.15 -15.06 1.57
C LEU A 95 -13.14 -15.12 3.11
N LEU A 96 -12.15 -14.48 3.70
CA LEU A 96 -12.15 -14.15 5.12
C LEU A 96 -13.42 -13.35 5.47
N THR A 97 -14.03 -13.67 6.61
CA THR A 97 -15.18 -12.93 7.13
C THR A 97 -14.75 -11.57 7.69
N ASP A 98 -15.71 -10.72 8.00
CA ASP A 98 -15.42 -9.44 8.64
C ASP A 98 -14.82 -9.66 10.04
N GLU A 99 -15.26 -10.70 10.76
CA GLU A 99 -14.74 -11.13 12.06
C GLU A 99 -13.28 -11.62 11.95
N ASP A 100 -12.92 -12.37 10.90
CA ASP A 100 -11.54 -12.78 10.65
C ASP A 100 -10.64 -11.56 10.47
N TRP A 101 -11.07 -10.56 9.69
CA TRP A 101 -10.34 -9.32 9.49
C TRP A 101 -10.23 -8.49 10.78
N CYS A 102 -11.31 -8.42 11.58
CA CYS A 102 -11.25 -7.76 12.89
C CYS A 102 -10.16 -8.39 13.76
N ARG A 103 -10.12 -9.72 13.83
CA ARG A 103 -9.10 -10.47 14.61
C ARG A 103 -7.69 -10.21 14.07
N ILE A 104 -7.50 -10.23 12.75
CA ILE A 104 -6.20 -9.95 12.12
C ILE A 104 -5.71 -8.54 12.47
N PHE A 105 -6.58 -7.52 12.42
CA PHE A 105 -6.20 -6.16 12.80
C PHE A 105 -5.92 -6.03 14.30
N ASP A 106 -6.61 -6.81 15.16
CA ASP A 106 -6.32 -6.88 16.58
C ASP A 106 -4.93 -7.46 16.85
N GLU A 107 -4.61 -8.57 16.20
CA GLU A 107 -3.28 -9.19 16.28
C GLU A 107 -2.20 -8.25 15.74
N ALA A 108 -2.45 -7.56 14.63
CA ALA A 108 -1.53 -6.59 14.05
C ALA A 108 -1.19 -5.46 15.03
N ALA A 109 -2.21 -4.89 15.70
CA ALA A 109 -2.00 -3.86 16.71
C ALA A 109 -1.19 -4.39 17.91
N GLN A 110 -1.47 -5.62 18.37
CA GLN A 110 -0.78 -6.23 19.51
C GLN A 110 0.70 -6.49 19.26
N ILE A 111 1.07 -6.91 18.03
CA ILE A 111 2.47 -7.17 17.69
C ILE A 111 3.25 -5.92 17.24
N GLY A 112 2.60 -4.76 17.15
CA GLY A 112 3.25 -3.48 16.86
C GLY A 112 3.27 -3.10 15.39
N VAL A 113 2.36 -3.64 14.56
CA VAL A 113 2.09 -3.10 13.23
C VAL A 113 1.39 -1.76 13.39
N SER A 114 1.94 -0.72 12.76
CA SER A 114 1.40 0.65 12.85
C SER A 114 0.75 1.13 11.55
N PHE A 115 0.91 0.40 10.46
CA PHE A 115 0.43 0.77 9.14
C PHE A 115 -0.10 -0.48 8.42
N CYS A 116 -1.30 -0.42 7.85
CA CYS A 116 -1.86 -1.53 7.08
C CYS A 116 -2.54 -1.00 5.81
N LEU A 117 -1.92 -1.19 4.67
CA LEU A 117 -2.45 -0.80 3.38
C LEU A 117 -3.60 -1.74 2.99
N LEU A 118 -4.80 -1.20 2.86
CA LEU A 118 -5.98 -1.94 2.41
C LEU A 118 -6.13 -1.84 0.90
N ALA A 119 -6.16 -2.99 0.26
CA ALA A 119 -6.27 -3.15 -1.19
C ALA A 119 -7.21 -4.32 -1.54
N GLY A 120 -7.05 -4.89 -2.73
CA GLY A 120 -7.78 -6.03 -3.24
C GLY A 120 -8.40 -5.71 -4.59
N GLY A 121 -9.65 -6.12 -4.82
CA GLY A 121 -10.45 -5.59 -5.91
C GLY A 121 -10.80 -4.12 -5.62
N GLU A 122 -11.97 -3.87 -5.03
CA GLU A 122 -12.32 -2.52 -4.54
C GLU A 122 -12.67 -2.60 -3.04
N PRO A 123 -11.82 -2.08 -2.15
CA PRO A 123 -12.02 -2.16 -0.70
C PRO A 123 -13.33 -1.55 -0.20
N MET A 124 -13.85 -0.52 -0.88
CA MET A 124 -15.10 0.14 -0.50
C MET A 124 -16.33 -0.79 -0.61
N LEU A 125 -16.21 -1.94 -1.28
CA LEU A 125 -17.24 -3.00 -1.29
C LEU A 125 -17.32 -3.78 0.03
N ARG A 126 -16.29 -3.72 0.89
CA ARG A 126 -16.21 -4.44 2.17
C ARG A 126 -16.33 -3.50 3.36
N ARG A 127 -17.48 -2.80 3.43
CA ARG A 127 -17.75 -1.82 4.49
C ARG A 127 -17.53 -2.38 5.90
N GLY A 128 -17.94 -3.62 6.18
CA GLY A 128 -17.76 -4.24 7.51
C GLY A 128 -16.29 -4.38 7.90
N VAL A 129 -15.41 -4.72 6.94
CA VAL A 129 -13.96 -4.77 7.17
C VAL A 129 -13.39 -3.37 7.41
N LEU A 130 -13.85 -2.34 6.67
CA LEU A 130 -13.44 -0.96 6.92
C LEU A 130 -13.89 -0.48 8.31
N GLU A 131 -15.05 -0.90 8.79
CA GLU A 131 -15.53 -0.62 10.15
C GLU A 131 -14.69 -1.34 11.22
N CYS A 132 -14.16 -2.53 10.93
CA CYS A 132 -13.18 -3.19 11.79
C CYS A 132 -11.86 -2.42 11.85
N ALA A 133 -11.33 -2.01 10.70
CA ALA A 133 -10.12 -1.19 10.61
C ALA A 133 -10.28 0.16 11.34
N ALA A 134 -11.43 0.82 11.18
CA ALA A 134 -11.78 2.08 11.84
C ALA A 134 -11.66 2.04 13.36
N LYS A 135 -11.92 0.88 13.97
CA LYS A 135 -11.83 0.68 15.44
C LYS A 135 -10.38 0.64 15.96
N ARG A 136 -9.39 0.39 15.09
CA ARG A 136 -7.96 0.28 15.45
C ARG A 136 -7.24 1.60 15.16
N ARG A 137 -7.50 2.61 15.99
CA ARG A 137 -6.95 3.97 15.82
C ARG A 137 -5.44 4.05 15.98
N GLU A 138 -4.82 3.03 16.54
CA GLU A 138 -3.38 2.84 16.63
C GLU A 138 -2.71 2.42 15.33
N ILE A 139 -3.50 1.97 14.34
CA ILE A 139 -3.03 1.61 13.00
C ILE A 139 -3.57 2.64 11.98
N LEU A 140 -2.70 3.13 11.12
CA LEU A 140 -3.08 3.91 9.94
C LEU A 140 -3.45 2.95 8.80
N PHE A 141 -4.61 3.17 8.19
CA PHE A 141 -5.11 2.37 7.09
C PHE A 141 -5.25 3.19 5.81
N PRO A 142 -4.21 3.28 4.96
CA PRO A 142 -4.40 3.76 3.59
C PRO A 142 -5.29 2.79 2.82
N VAL A 143 -6.39 3.30 2.25
CA VAL A 143 -7.38 2.51 1.52
C VAL A 143 -7.24 2.82 0.04
N PHE A 144 -6.59 1.93 -0.70
CA PHE A 144 -6.39 2.06 -2.14
C PHE A 144 -7.69 1.77 -2.88
N THR A 145 -8.30 2.79 -3.41
CA THR A 145 -9.64 2.73 -4.01
C THR A 145 -9.65 3.32 -5.42
N ASN A 146 -10.53 2.80 -6.27
CA ASN A 146 -10.80 3.42 -7.56
C ASN A 146 -11.62 4.72 -7.46
N GLY A 147 -12.03 5.10 -6.25
CA GLY A 147 -12.70 6.36 -5.94
C GLY A 147 -14.16 6.46 -6.39
N THR A 148 -14.74 5.45 -7.06
CA THR A 148 -16.10 5.55 -7.62
C THR A 148 -17.20 5.23 -6.62
N LEU A 149 -16.88 4.62 -5.47
CA LEU A 149 -17.84 4.17 -4.46
C LEU A 149 -17.83 5.02 -3.18
N LEU A 150 -17.25 6.21 -3.21
CA LEU A 150 -17.24 7.17 -2.09
C LEU A 150 -18.61 7.85 -1.92
N SER A 151 -19.62 7.05 -1.49
CA SER A 151 -20.95 7.54 -1.13
C SER A 151 -20.90 8.46 0.11
N GLU A 152 -21.98 9.19 0.40
CA GLU A 152 -22.04 10.03 1.62
C GLU A 152 -21.81 9.22 2.90
N ASN A 153 -22.44 8.04 3.01
CA ASN A 153 -22.25 7.15 4.16
C ASN A 153 -20.79 6.63 4.29
N MET A 154 -20.07 6.48 3.18
CA MET A 154 -18.66 6.11 3.20
C MET A 154 -17.80 7.29 3.62
N LEU A 155 -18.08 8.48 3.11
CA LEU A 155 -17.39 9.72 3.52
C LEU A 155 -17.62 10.02 5.01
N GLU A 156 -18.82 9.77 5.55
CA GLU A 156 -19.09 9.90 6.99
C GLU A 156 -18.27 8.91 7.82
N LEU A 157 -18.16 7.65 7.39
CA LEU A 157 -17.33 6.65 8.06
C LEU A 157 -15.87 7.14 8.15
N ILE A 158 -15.33 7.63 7.04
CA ILE A 158 -13.96 8.14 6.95
C ILE A 158 -13.79 9.42 7.78
N ASP A 159 -14.75 10.36 7.71
CA ASP A 159 -14.70 11.61 8.49
C ASP A 159 -14.70 11.38 10.00
N GLN A 160 -15.41 10.34 10.47
CA GLN A 160 -15.44 9.96 11.87
C GLN A 160 -14.21 9.15 12.30
N ASN A 161 -13.51 8.52 11.36
CA ASN A 161 -12.40 7.61 11.62
C ASN A 161 -11.19 7.95 10.75
N ARG A 162 -10.42 8.96 11.19
CA ARG A 162 -9.30 9.56 10.45
C ARG A 162 -8.09 8.62 10.25
N ASN A 163 -8.10 7.45 10.84
CA ASN A 163 -7.15 6.38 10.54
C ASN A 163 -7.43 5.67 9.20
N LEU A 164 -8.62 5.85 8.61
CA LEU A 164 -8.91 5.45 7.23
C LEU A 164 -8.53 6.59 6.29
N VAL A 165 -7.49 6.40 5.48
CA VAL A 165 -6.99 7.42 4.55
C VAL A 165 -7.21 6.95 3.12
N PRO A 166 -8.18 7.50 2.38
CA PRO A 166 -8.40 7.14 0.99
C PRO A 166 -7.18 7.48 0.13
N ILE A 167 -6.76 6.52 -0.69
CA ILE A 167 -5.74 6.71 -1.71
C ILE A 167 -6.41 6.43 -3.05
N VAL A 168 -6.78 7.50 -3.75
CA VAL A 168 -7.60 7.44 -4.97
C VAL A 168 -6.71 7.14 -6.17
N SER A 169 -7.08 6.11 -6.91
CA SER A 169 -6.32 5.70 -8.10
C SER A 169 -6.67 6.58 -9.30
N ILE A 170 -5.66 7.23 -9.87
CA ILE A 170 -5.75 8.12 -11.04
C ILE A 170 -4.50 7.93 -11.92
N GLU A 171 -4.64 8.02 -13.25
CA GLU A 171 -3.56 7.63 -14.16
C GLU A 171 -2.99 8.79 -14.99
N GLY A 172 -3.34 10.02 -14.65
CA GLY A 172 -2.98 11.23 -15.38
C GLY A 172 -4.21 12.08 -15.68
N ASP A 173 -4.32 12.59 -16.91
CA ASP A 173 -5.48 13.35 -17.38
C ASP A 173 -6.74 12.46 -17.55
N GLU A 174 -7.84 13.06 -17.95
CA GLU A 174 -9.11 12.36 -18.21
C GLU A 174 -8.95 11.25 -19.23
N ARG A 175 -8.23 11.53 -20.33
CA ARG A 175 -8.00 10.55 -21.40
C ARG A 175 -7.22 9.33 -20.90
N GLN A 176 -6.13 9.55 -20.15
CA GLN A 176 -5.29 8.47 -19.63
C GLN A 176 -6.02 7.67 -18.55
N THR A 177 -6.74 8.35 -17.66
CA THR A 177 -7.49 7.70 -16.59
C THR A 177 -8.66 6.88 -17.15
N ASP A 178 -9.46 7.45 -18.05
CA ASP A 178 -10.60 6.77 -18.65
C ASP A 178 -10.18 5.63 -19.59
N ALA A 179 -9.08 5.78 -20.32
CA ALA A 179 -8.53 4.72 -21.17
C ALA A 179 -8.19 3.46 -20.36
N ARG A 180 -7.64 3.63 -19.15
CA ARG A 180 -7.29 2.50 -18.29
C ARG A 180 -8.44 1.99 -17.45
N ARG A 181 -9.29 2.89 -16.90
CA ARG A 181 -10.27 2.56 -15.85
C ARG A 181 -11.71 2.51 -16.34
N GLY A 182 -11.97 2.94 -17.55
CA GLY A 182 -13.29 3.04 -18.15
C GLY A 182 -13.82 4.47 -18.20
N ALA A 183 -14.61 4.75 -19.24
CA ALA A 183 -15.14 6.08 -19.54
C ALA A 183 -15.92 6.68 -18.36
N GLY A 184 -15.70 7.96 -18.08
CA GLY A 184 -16.36 8.73 -17.01
C GLY A 184 -15.82 8.42 -15.61
N THR A 185 -14.78 7.61 -15.49
CA THR A 185 -14.14 7.34 -14.18
C THR A 185 -13.43 8.59 -13.68
N TYR A 186 -12.69 9.30 -14.52
CA TYR A 186 -11.98 10.52 -14.14
C TYR A 186 -12.89 11.55 -13.49
N GLN A 187 -14.04 11.84 -14.11
CA GLN A 187 -15.00 12.82 -13.59
C GLN A 187 -15.56 12.40 -12.22
N LYS A 188 -15.86 11.10 -12.04
CA LYS A 188 -16.37 10.59 -10.75
C LYS A 188 -15.34 10.70 -9.64
N LEU A 189 -14.09 10.32 -9.90
CA LEU A 189 -13.05 10.33 -8.88
C LEU A 189 -12.63 11.75 -8.51
N THR A 190 -12.52 12.68 -9.48
CA THR A 190 -12.20 14.09 -9.19
C THR A 190 -13.30 14.78 -8.39
N ALA A 191 -14.57 14.57 -8.73
CA ALA A 191 -15.70 15.06 -7.93
C ALA A 191 -15.68 14.50 -6.49
N ASN A 192 -15.30 13.23 -6.30
CA ASN A 192 -15.18 12.66 -4.96
C ASN A 192 -13.95 13.19 -4.20
N MET A 193 -12.84 13.49 -4.90
CA MET A 193 -11.68 14.16 -4.30
C MET A 193 -12.06 15.58 -3.80
N GLU A 194 -12.81 16.36 -4.60
CA GLU A 194 -13.35 17.67 -4.18
C GLU A 194 -14.21 17.54 -2.92
N ARG A 195 -15.13 16.58 -2.87
CA ARG A 195 -15.97 16.34 -1.69
C ARG A 195 -15.16 15.99 -0.44
N MET A 196 -14.10 15.19 -0.59
CA MET A 196 -13.17 14.90 0.52
C MET A 196 -12.44 16.15 0.96
N HIS A 197 -11.97 16.97 0.02
CA HIS A 197 -11.31 18.23 0.31
C HIS A 197 -12.22 19.20 1.08
N GLU A 198 -13.47 19.38 0.64
CA GLU A 198 -14.47 20.22 1.31
C GLU A 198 -14.76 19.75 2.76
N LYS A 199 -14.77 18.44 3.00
CA LYS A 199 -14.93 17.86 4.35
C LYS A 199 -13.63 17.88 5.17
N GLY A 200 -12.51 18.34 4.60
CA GLY A 200 -11.20 18.34 5.23
C GLY A 200 -10.70 16.93 5.57
N ILE A 201 -11.05 15.93 4.77
CA ILE A 201 -10.55 14.56 4.89
C ILE A 201 -9.14 14.49 4.30
N LEU A 202 -8.19 13.91 5.05
CA LEU A 202 -6.87 13.57 4.51
C LEU A 202 -7.01 12.46 3.47
N PHE A 203 -6.48 12.66 2.29
CA PHE A 203 -6.43 11.65 1.24
C PHE A 203 -5.20 11.83 0.34
N GLY A 204 -4.90 10.79 -0.42
CA GLY A 204 -3.84 10.78 -1.42
C GLY A 204 -4.33 10.30 -2.77
N ALA A 205 -3.40 10.30 -3.72
CA ALA A 205 -3.56 9.70 -5.04
C ALA A 205 -2.59 8.53 -5.22
N SER A 206 -2.99 7.51 -5.97
CA SER A 206 -2.12 6.44 -6.44
C SER A 206 -2.12 6.42 -7.96
N VAL A 207 -0.93 6.37 -8.53
CA VAL A 207 -0.71 6.33 -9.98
C VAL A 207 0.05 5.07 -10.33
N THR A 208 -0.46 4.28 -11.26
CA THR A 208 0.32 3.21 -11.85
C THR A 208 1.21 3.80 -12.94
N LEU A 209 2.52 3.76 -12.72
CA LEU A 209 3.50 4.28 -13.66
C LEU A 209 3.72 3.34 -14.84
N THR A 210 3.63 3.91 -16.03
CA THR A 210 3.97 3.24 -17.27
C THR A 210 4.94 4.10 -18.09
N THR A 211 5.58 3.51 -19.08
CA THR A 211 6.40 4.26 -20.07
C THR A 211 5.60 5.36 -20.77
N GLU A 212 4.27 5.20 -20.88
CA GLU A 212 3.39 6.13 -21.60
C GLU A 212 2.92 7.31 -20.76
N ASN A 213 2.82 7.17 -19.42
CA ASN A 213 2.26 8.22 -18.57
C ASN A 213 3.28 8.91 -17.66
N ILE A 214 4.46 8.35 -17.44
CA ILE A 214 5.42 8.83 -16.44
C ILE A 214 5.74 10.34 -16.57
N GLN A 215 5.90 10.85 -17.78
CA GLN A 215 6.15 12.27 -18.02
C GLN A 215 4.95 13.15 -17.64
N THR A 216 3.74 12.67 -17.92
CA THR A 216 2.50 13.40 -17.59
C THR A 216 2.29 13.45 -16.07
N VAL A 217 2.37 12.29 -15.40
CA VAL A 217 1.98 12.17 -14.00
C VAL A 217 3.03 12.70 -13.02
N THR A 218 4.25 12.90 -13.47
CA THR A 218 5.32 13.58 -12.70
C THR A 218 5.51 15.04 -13.08
N GLY A 219 4.76 15.51 -14.09
CA GLY A 219 4.79 16.88 -14.56
C GLY A 219 4.04 17.86 -13.63
N ASP A 220 4.49 19.13 -13.62
CA ASP A 220 3.95 20.16 -12.73
C ASP A 220 2.44 20.39 -12.88
N ALA A 221 1.91 20.26 -14.10
CA ALA A 221 0.48 20.45 -14.36
C ALA A 221 -0.38 19.43 -13.60
N PHE A 222 -0.02 18.13 -13.69
CA PHE A 222 -0.75 17.05 -13.01
C PHE A 222 -0.59 17.16 -11.49
N LEU A 223 0.62 17.40 -10.99
CA LEU A 223 0.88 17.54 -9.57
C LEU A 223 0.18 18.76 -8.97
N SER A 224 0.11 19.87 -9.71
CA SER A 224 -0.63 21.07 -9.30
C SER A 224 -2.14 20.80 -9.27
N MET A 225 -2.67 20.03 -10.22
CA MET A 225 -4.08 19.60 -10.22
C MET A 225 -4.38 18.74 -8.99
N LEU A 226 -3.55 17.75 -8.66
CA LEU A 226 -3.73 16.93 -7.45
C LEU A 226 -3.71 17.78 -6.17
N ARG A 227 -2.79 18.73 -6.07
CA ARG A 227 -2.74 19.70 -4.94
C ARG A 227 -3.99 20.55 -4.86
N ALA A 228 -4.47 21.05 -5.98
CA ALA A 228 -5.70 21.85 -6.05
C ALA A 228 -6.94 21.05 -5.63
N LEU A 229 -7.02 19.76 -5.98
CA LEU A 229 -8.05 18.85 -5.52
C LEU A 229 -7.92 18.49 -4.02
N GLY A 230 -6.81 18.84 -3.38
CA GLY A 230 -6.59 18.64 -1.94
C GLY A 230 -5.78 17.41 -1.57
N ALA A 231 -5.26 16.63 -2.52
CA ALA A 231 -4.40 15.49 -2.24
C ALA A 231 -3.13 15.90 -1.47
N LYS A 232 -2.73 15.10 -0.48
CA LYS A 232 -1.55 15.34 0.36
C LYS A 232 -0.44 14.31 0.16
N VAL A 233 -0.77 13.19 -0.46
CA VAL A 233 0.16 12.10 -0.73
C VAL A 233 -0.01 11.66 -2.18
N ALA A 234 1.08 11.37 -2.86
CA ALA A 234 1.09 10.74 -4.17
C ALA A 234 1.94 9.46 -4.12
N PHE A 235 1.30 8.32 -4.38
CA PHE A 235 1.96 7.04 -4.54
C PHE A 235 2.20 6.77 -6.03
N PHE A 236 3.44 6.60 -6.40
CA PHE A 236 3.85 6.15 -7.73
C PHE A 236 4.19 4.66 -7.65
N VAL A 237 3.38 3.83 -8.32
CA VAL A 237 3.55 2.37 -8.30
C VAL A 237 3.93 1.91 -9.69
N ASP A 238 5.09 1.28 -9.84
CA ASP A 238 5.53 0.75 -11.13
C ASP A 238 4.52 -0.25 -11.67
N TYR A 239 4.22 -0.14 -12.96
CA TYR A 239 3.42 -1.14 -13.66
C TYR A 239 4.16 -2.47 -13.71
N VAL A 240 3.50 -3.53 -13.25
CA VAL A 240 4.00 -4.90 -13.36
C VAL A 240 3.25 -5.57 -14.51
N PRO A 241 3.95 -6.09 -15.54
CA PRO A 241 3.35 -6.63 -16.76
C PRO A 241 2.82 -8.06 -16.53
N ALA A 242 1.76 -8.18 -15.71
CA ALA A 242 1.13 -9.46 -15.39
C ALA A 242 0.33 -10.04 -16.58
N ASP A 243 -0.11 -9.19 -17.52
CA ASP A 243 -0.75 -9.62 -18.77
C ASP A 243 0.30 -9.76 -19.89
N ALA A 244 0.26 -10.88 -20.62
CA ALA A 244 1.16 -11.12 -21.75
C ALA A 244 1.03 -10.01 -22.83
N GLY A 245 2.16 -9.52 -23.35
CA GLY A 245 2.21 -8.48 -24.38
C GLY A 245 2.15 -7.06 -23.83
N THR A 246 2.20 -6.87 -22.51
CA THR A 246 2.21 -5.55 -21.87
C THR A 246 3.59 -5.16 -21.29
N GLU A 247 4.63 -5.92 -21.61
CA GLU A 247 5.98 -5.74 -21.07
C GLU A 247 6.57 -4.36 -21.41
N THR A 248 6.21 -3.80 -22.57
CA THR A 248 6.66 -2.47 -23.01
C THR A 248 6.09 -1.32 -22.20
N LEU A 249 5.02 -1.56 -21.44
CA LEU A 249 4.43 -0.56 -20.55
C LEU A 249 5.18 -0.46 -19.20
N ALA A 250 5.93 -1.50 -18.83
CA ALA A 250 6.69 -1.47 -17.59
C ALA A 250 7.86 -0.47 -17.68
N PRO A 251 8.06 0.41 -16.68
CA PRO A 251 9.21 1.30 -16.64
C PRO A 251 10.53 0.54 -16.69
N GLY A 252 11.43 0.96 -17.59
CA GLY A 252 12.80 0.48 -17.65
C GLY A 252 13.73 1.29 -16.74
N ASP A 253 15.03 1.03 -16.82
CA ASP A 253 16.02 1.71 -15.98
C ASP A 253 16.05 3.23 -16.25
N ALA A 254 15.88 3.65 -17.51
CA ALA A 254 15.86 5.08 -17.88
C ALA A 254 14.67 5.82 -17.26
N GLU A 255 13.48 5.21 -17.24
CA GLU A 255 12.28 5.78 -16.63
C GLU A 255 12.41 5.82 -15.10
N ARG A 256 13.00 4.78 -14.49
CA ARG A 256 13.24 4.74 -13.04
C ARG A 256 14.28 5.78 -12.60
N ASP A 257 15.36 5.92 -13.34
CA ASP A 257 16.35 6.97 -13.11
C ASP A 257 15.75 8.37 -13.25
N PHE A 258 14.90 8.57 -14.25
CA PHE A 258 14.15 9.82 -14.42
C PHE A 258 13.25 10.07 -13.20
N LEU A 259 12.44 9.08 -12.79
CA LEU A 259 11.55 9.18 -11.64
C LEU A 259 12.32 9.51 -10.35
N ALA A 260 13.42 8.80 -10.10
CA ALA A 260 14.23 9.00 -8.90
C ALA A 260 14.74 10.45 -8.81
N ARG A 261 15.30 11.00 -9.90
CA ARG A 261 15.74 12.41 -9.95
C ARG A 261 14.57 13.38 -9.74
N ARG A 262 13.44 13.13 -10.41
CA ARG A 262 12.27 13.99 -10.30
C ARG A 262 11.68 13.99 -8.89
N LEU A 263 11.59 12.84 -8.23
CA LEU A 263 11.12 12.75 -6.85
C LEU A 263 12.09 13.42 -5.86
N ASP A 264 13.40 13.33 -6.10
CA ASP A 264 14.40 14.03 -5.28
C ASP A 264 14.25 15.57 -5.39
N GLU A 265 13.90 16.09 -6.56
CA GLU A 265 13.56 17.51 -6.75
C GLU A 265 12.27 17.89 -6.00
N LEU A 266 11.19 17.13 -6.23
CA LEU A 266 9.87 17.39 -5.66
C LEU A 266 9.85 17.33 -4.13
N ARG A 267 10.61 16.41 -3.54
CA ARG A 267 10.72 16.24 -2.08
C ARG A 267 11.47 17.39 -1.39
N LYS A 268 12.21 18.20 -2.15
CA LYS A 268 12.91 19.41 -1.63
C LYS A 268 12.05 20.66 -1.67
N GLU A 269 10.92 20.64 -2.38
CA GLU A 269 10.02 21.79 -2.45
C GLU A 269 9.32 22.00 -1.10
N PRO A 270 9.30 23.23 -0.57
CA PRO A 270 8.51 23.53 0.63
C PRO A 270 7.00 23.36 0.35
N ASP A 271 6.26 22.89 1.34
CA ASP A 271 4.81 22.65 1.27
C ASP A 271 4.40 21.66 0.16
N SER A 272 5.30 20.76 -0.26
CA SER A 272 5.03 19.74 -1.25
C SER A 272 4.09 18.65 -0.70
N MET A 273 3.48 17.87 -1.61
CA MET A 273 2.86 16.60 -1.24
C MET A 273 3.93 15.61 -0.76
N ILE A 274 3.51 14.62 0.00
CA ILE A 274 4.34 13.46 0.31
C ILE A 274 4.40 12.58 -0.93
N TYR A 275 5.59 12.27 -1.42
CA TYR A 275 5.80 11.43 -2.60
C TYR A 275 6.41 10.09 -2.19
N VAL A 276 5.73 9.00 -2.56
CA VAL A 276 6.16 7.62 -2.31
C VAL A 276 6.29 6.89 -3.65
N SER A 277 7.39 6.21 -3.87
CA SER A 277 7.61 5.37 -5.06
C SER A 277 7.73 3.90 -4.65
N PHE A 278 6.96 3.02 -5.26
CA PHE A 278 7.02 1.60 -5.01
C PHE A 278 7.21 0.82 -6.34
N PRO A 279 8.27 0.01 -6.46
CA PRO A 279 9.31 -0.31 -5.48
C PRO A 279 10.49 0.66 -5.45
N GLY A 280 10.44 1.81 -6.15
CA GLY A 280 11.57 2.72 -6.31
C GLY A 280 12.27 3.11 -5.00
N ASP A 281 11.52 3.36 -3.93
CA ASP A 281 12.08 3.72 -2.63
C ASP A 281 12.72 2.53 -1.89
N GLU A 282 12.50 1.28 -2.34
CA GLU A 282 13.16 0.10 -1.79
C GLU A 282 14.68 0.08 -2.03
N GLN A 283 15.19 0.85 -3.00
CA GLN A 283 16.63 1.02 -3.21
C GLN A 283 17.38 1.49 -1.95
N PHE A 284 16.69 2.15 -1.02
CA PHE A 284 17.25 2.64 0.23
C PHE A 284 17.12 1.65 1.39
N SER A 285 16.52 0.47 1.18
CA SER A 285 16.21 -0.53 2.22
C SER A 285 17.09 -1.80 2.17
N ASP A 286 18.20 -1.75 1.43
CA ASP A 286 19.11 -2.89 1.25
C ASP A 286 18.39 -4.14 0.71
N GLY A 287 17.56 -3.94 -0.30
CA GLY A 287 16.81 -4.98 -1.01
C GLY A 287 15.29 -4.92 -0.81
N CYS A 288 14.60 -5.93 -1.33
CA CYS A 288 13.14 -6.02 -1.32
C CYS A 288 12.58 -6.16 0.10
N LEU A 289 11.53 -5.40 0.42
CA LEU A 289 10.86 -5.39 1.72
C LEU A 289 9.87 -6.55 1.95
N ALA A 290 9.68 -7.41 0.96
CA ALA A 290 8.73 -8.54 0.98
C ALA A 290 9.06 -9.60 2.06
N ALA A 291 8.20 -10.59 2.18
CA ALA A 291 8.33 -11.78 3.05
C ALA A 291 8.58 -11.44 4.53
N GLY A 292 7.93 -10.39 5.01
CA GLY A 292 8.01 -9.96 6.40
C GLY A 292 9.28 -9.17 6.75
N ARG A 293 10.15 -8.80 5.78
CA ARG A 293 11.26 -7.88 6.07
C ARG A 293 10.74 -6.49 6.45
N GLY A 294 9.94 -5.86 5.62
CA GLY A 294 9.23 -4.61 5.88
C GLY A 294 7.72 -4.82 5.90
N PHE A 295 7.23 -5.73 5.06
CA PHE A 295 5.83 -6.11 4.98
C PHE A 295 5.64 -7.56 4.49
N PHE A 296 4.42 -8.04 4.62
CA PHE A 296 3.90 -9.15 3.82
C PHE A 296 2.47 -8.86 3.38
N HIS A 297 1.98 -9.64 2.43
CA HIS A 297 0.64 -9.50 1.89
C HIS A 297 -0.31 -10.55 2.47
N ILE A 298 -1.53 -10.13 2.77
CA ILE A 298 -2.63 -11.01 3.17
C ILE A 298 -3.64 -10.98 2.04
N ASN A 299 -3.85 -12.11 1.38
CA ASN A 299 -4.82 -12.20 0.30
C ASN A 299 -6.26 -12.33 0.82
N PRO A 300 -7.30 -12.18 -0.02
CA PRO A 300 -8.70 -12.19 0.43
C PRO A 300 -9.16 -13.50 1.07
N THR A 301 -8.47 -14.62 0.83
CA THR A 301 -8.79 -15.95 1.39
C THR A 301 -7.97 -16.26 2.64
N GLY A 302 -7.10 -15.34 3.08
CA GLY A 302 -6.28 -15.46 4.28
C GLY A 302 -4.88 -15.99 4.05
N GLY A 303 -4.47 -16.27 2.82
CA GLY A 303 -3.09 -16.66 2.52
C GLY A 303 -2.11 -15.56 2.89
N ALA A 304 -1.04 -15.92 3.62
CA ALA A 304 0.08 -15.04 3.91
C ALA A 304 1.10 -15.18 2.77
N GLU A 305 1.21 -14.15 1.95
CA GLU A 305 2.03 -14.10 0.73
C GLU A 305 3.22 -13.16 0.92
N PRO A 306 4.38 -13.41 0.29
CA PRO A 306 5.51 -12.51 0.36
C PRO A 306 5.17 -11.08 -0.08
N CYS A 307 4.42 -10.93 -1.17
CA CYS A 307 4.10 -9.66 -1.84
C CYS A 307 2.80 -9.80 -2.64
N PRO A 308 2.04 -8.72 -2.92
CA PRO A 308 0.87 -8.76 -3.82
C PRO A 308 1.16 -9.27 -5.24
N PHE A 309 2.41 -9.17 -5.68
CA PHE A 309 2.87 -9.66 -7.00
C PHE A 309 3.42 -11.10 -6.97
N SER A 310 3.36 -11.78 -5.82
CA SER A 310 3.86 -13.13 -5.62
C SER A 310 2.81 -13.95 -4.86
N PRO A 311 1.80 -14.51 -5.56
CA PRO A 311 0.64 -15.15 -4.95
C PRO A 311 0.94 -16.58 -4.48
N VAL A 312 2.05 -16.76 -3.75
CA VAL A 312 2.47 -18.04 -3.19
C VAL A 312 2.37 -18.00 -1.67
N SER A 313 1.72 -18.99 -1.07
CA SER A 313 1.51 -19.05 0.38
C SER A 313 1.60 -20.48 0.91
N ASP A 314 2.26 -20.66 2.05
CA ASP A 314 2.29 -21.91 2.82
C ASP A 314 1.49 -21.82 4.12
N THR A 315 0.91 -20.67 4.43
CA THR A 315 0.23 -20.37 5.69
C THR A 315 -1.06 -19.60 5.44
N ASN A 316 -2.13 -19.91 6.21
CA ASN A 316 -3.41 -19.23 6.08
C ASN A 316 -3.88 -18.66 7.43
N LEU A 317 -4.14 -17.36 7.47
CA LEU A 317 -4.54 -16.61 8.65
C LEU A 317 -5.97 -16.92 9.13
N LYS A 318 -6.76 -17.67 8.39
CA LYS A 318 -8.03 -18.22 8.88
C LYS A 318 -7.80 -19.18 10.06
N HIS A 319 -6.63 -19.85 10.07
CA HIS A 319 -6.32 -20.92 11.02
C HIS A 319 -5.05 -20.65 11.84
N THR A 320 -4.33 -19.57 11.54
CA THR A 320 -3.01 -19.27 12.10
C THR A 320 -2.96 -17.80 12.53
N SER A 321 -2.14 -17.46 13.53
CA SER A 321 -1.91 -16.08 13.93
C SER A 321 -0.93 -15.37 13.00
N LEU A 322 -0.96 -14.03 12.99
CA LEU A 322 0.02 -13.21 12.27
C LEU A 322 1.45 -13.53 12.67
N LEU A 323 1.69 -13.71 13.97
CA LEU A 323 3.03 -14.02 14.48
C LEU A 323 3.53 -15.37 13.97
N ALA A 324 2.68 -16.39 13.93
CA ALA A 324 3.04 -17.70 13.39
C ALA A 324 3.25 -17.66 11.87
N ALA A 325 2.50 -16.83 11.14
CA ALA A 325 2.69 -16.66 9.70
C ALA A 325 4.05 -16.02 9.36
N LEU A 326 4.55 -15.09 10.20
CA LEU A 326 5.88 -14.50 10.04
C LEU A 326 7.01 -15.50 10.19
N ASP A 327 6.79 -16.58 10.94
CA ASP A 327 7.74 -17.68 11.15
C ASP A 327 7.52 -18.85 10.18
N SER A 328 6.70 -18.67 9.12
CA SER A 328 6.43 -19.72 8.13
C SER A 328 7.71 -20.20 7.44
N PRO A 329 7.75 -21.47 6.98
CA PRO A 329 8.87 -22.00 6.22
C PRO A 329 9.20 -21.18 4.97
N LEU A 330 8.19 -20.73 4.23
CA LEU A 330 8.35 -19.89 3.05
C LEU A 330 9.07 -18.58 3.40
N PHE A 331 8.57 -17.84 4.39
CA PHE A 331 9.15 -16.54 4.77
C PHE A 331 10.56 -16.71 5.35
N SER A 332 10.79 -17.74 6.14
CA SER A 332 12.10 -18.03 6.71
C SER A 332 13.14 -18.36 5.63
N ARG A 333 12.77 -19.16 4.62
CA ARG A 333 13.64 -19.51 3.49
C ARG A 333 13.90 -18.30 2.59
N LEU A 334 12.88 -17.48 2.32
CA LEU A 334 13.03 -16.26 1.52
C LEU A 334 13.96 -15.25 2.19
N ARG A 335 13.82 -15.01 3.49
CA ARG A 335 14.71 -14.11 4.24
C ARG A 335 16.15 -14.62 4.31
N ALA A 336 16.35 -15.93 4.25
CA ALA A 336 17.68 -16.55 4.22
C ALA A 336 18.28 -16.65 2.79
N SER A 337 17.48 -16.37 1.75
CA SER A 337 17.92 -16.43 0.36
C SER A 337 18.47 -15.09 -0.12
N GLU A 338 19.23 -15.12 -1.22
CA GLU A 338 19.69 -13.91 -1.92
C GLU A 338 18.60 -13.23 -2.74
N LEU A 339 17.40 -13.82 -2.87
CA LEU A 339 16.31 -13.30 -3.68
C LEU A 339 15.79 -11.93 -3.22
N LEU A 340 15.87 -11.66 -1.92
CA LEU A 340 15.43 -10.40 -1.32
C LEU A 340 16.58 -9.43 -1.07
N SER A 341 17.84 -9.89 -1.17
CA SER A 341 19.04 -9.09 -0.88
C SER A 341 19.63 -8.47 -2.13
N GLY A 342 20.31 -7.34 -1.95
CA GLY A 342 21.06 -6.65 -2.99
C GLY A 342 20.28 -5.53 -3.70
N HIS A 343 21.05 -4.67 -4.38
CA HIS A 343 20.48 -3.62 -5.20
C HIS A 343 19.81 -4.26 -6.42
N HIS A 344 18.48 -4.30 -6.41
CA HIS A 344 17.72 -4.47 -7.64
C HIS A 344 17.33 -3.09 -8.18
N THR A 345 17.52 -2.89 -9.47
CA THR A 345 17.27 -1.63 -10.16
C THR A 345 15.78 -1.39 -10.38
N GLY A 346 14.97 -1.48 -9.31
CA GLY A 346 13.57 -1.08 -9.30
C GLY A 346 12.55 -2.05 -9.92
N ALA A 347 12.97 -3.15 -10.57
CA ALA A 347 12.05 -4.21 -10.96
C ALA A 347 11.63 -5.04 -9.74
N CYS A 348 10.40 -5.56 -9.71
CA CYS A 348 9.97 -6.46 -8.64
C CYS A 348 10.88 -7.69 -8.55
N ALA A 349 11.56 -7.88 -7.42
CA ALA A 349 12.54 -8.96 -7.22
C ALA A 349 11.91 -10.36 -7.29
N LEU A 350 10.62 -10.49 -7.00
CA LEU A 350 9.89 -11.76 -6.95
C LEU A 350 9.00 -12.02 -8.17
N PHE A 351 8.82 -11.02 -9.05
CA PHE A 351 7.97 -11.19 -10.22
C PHE A 351 8.54 -12.24 -11.19
N GLY A 352 7.69 -13.17 -11.64
CA GLY A 352 8.08 -14.26 -12.54
C GLY A 352 8.88 -15.39 -11.89
N LYS A 353 8.97 -15.43 -10.55
CA LYS A 353 9.67 -16.48 -9.79
C LYS A 353 8.73 -17.46 -9.08
N ASP A 354 7.50 -17.59 -9.54
CA ASP A 354 6.45 -18.36 -8.86
C ASP A 354 6.82 -19.84 -8.68
N GLU A 355 7.50 -20.47 -9.65
CA GLU A 355 7.96 -21.86 -9.54
C GLU A 355 9.03 -22.02 -8.47
N GLU A 356 9.99 -21.09 -8.39
CA GLU A 356 11.06 -21.10 -7.36
C GLU A 356 10.46 -20.90 -5.96
N LEU A 357 9.50 -20.00 -5.84
CA LEU A 357 8.79 -19.73 -4.59
C LEU A 357 7.90 -20.90 -4.17
N ALA A 358 7.21 -21.55 -5.11
CA ALA A 358 6.41 -22.75 -4.84
C ALA A 358 7.28 -23.90 -4.33
N ALA A 359 8.49 -24.07 -4.88
CA ALA A 359 9.45 -25.06 -4.38
C ALA A 359 9.90 -24.76 -2.92
N MET A 360 9.93 -23.48 -2.52
CA MET A 360 10.22 -23.09 -1.14
C MET A 360 9.08 -23.40 -0.16
N CYS A 361 7.83 -23.58 -0.62
CA CYS A 361 6.72 -24.01 0.22
C CYS A 361 6.82 -25.46 0.69
N GLY A 362 7.72 -26.27 0.11
CA GLY A 362 7.90 -27.68 0.47
C GLY A 362 6.75 -28.57 -0.01
N LYS A 363 6.10 -28.20 -1.11
CA LYS A 363 5.07 -28.99 -1.81
C LYS A 363 5.69 -29.73 -2.97
#